data_71df4365e21e3af94f1b9da43bf865d4
#
_entry.id   71df4365e21e3af94f1b9da43bf865d4
#
_cell.length_a   1.000
_cell.length_b   1.000
_cell.length_c   1.000
_cell.angle_alpha   90.00
_cell.angle_beta   90.00
_cell.angle_gamma   90.00
#
_symmetry.space_group_name_H-M   'P 1'
#
loop_
_entity.id
_entity.type
_entity.pdbx_description
1 polymer ?
#
loop_
_entity_poly.entity_id
_entity_poly.type
_entity_poly.pdbx_seq_one_letter_code
_entity_poly.pdbx_strand_id
1 'polypeptide(L)'
;MDRIVSGYPKDEATKEHLFKLIGEKDELVSIGEPFGLWAVENKGEISKYIKDGKHNIEVVLTNDIKYYKKRKVRVLNGSHTNLVPVGLWLGKVTVYDCMTDKSLYKFVNDALTNEIIPFVSDDTAATTAFAESVKGRFLNPYLNHQLTSIALNSISKWKARDLPSFKVYYEKHGRIPENLTKGFACLMALYKITTKGEDGKYYAKLPSRVIEMKDDEKYLEYFANGGCVIKFMQDESVWDENLTKYEGFAAAVKTIVKKLRSGDTDIL
;
A
#
# COMPACT_ATOMS: atom_id res chain seq x y z
N MET A 1 -4.85 -10.41 -11.86
CA MET A 1 -3.44 -10.82 -11.92
C MET A 1 -2.70 -10.36 -10.67
N ASP A 2 -1.84 -11.19 -10.11
CA ASP A 2 -0.98 -10.89 -8.98
C ASP A 2 0.49 -10.99 -9.39
N ARG A 3 1.21 -9.89 -9.40
CA ARG A 3 2.64 -9.71 -9.64
C ARG A 3 3.05 -8.33 -9.14
N ILE A 4 4.19 -8.23 -8.47
CA ILE A 4 4.78 -6.94 -8.14
C ILE A 4 5.59 -6.45 -9.34
N VAL A 5 5.30 -5.24 -9.80
CA VAL A 5 6.00 -4.59 -10.91
C VAL A 5 6.49 -3.24 -10.39
N SER A 6 7.80 -3.04 -10.39
CA SER A 6 8.41 -1.78 -9.98
C SER A 6 8.38 -0.70 -11.07
N GLY A 7 8.03 -1.08 -12.29
CA GLY A 7 7.85 -0.20 -13.43
C GLY A 7 9.13 0.00 -14.25
N TYR A 8 9.16 1.10 -15.01
CA TYR A 8 10.29 1.48 -15.85
C TYR A 8 11.51 1.80 -14.98
N PRO A 9 12.71 1.26 -15.30
CA PRO A 9 13.93 1.52 -14.55
C PRO A 9 14.29 3.02 -14.59
N LYS A 10 14.73 3.56 -13.47
CA LYS A 10 15.05 4.98 -13.36
C LYS A 10 16.53 5.28 -13.57
N ASP A 11 17.40 4.30 -13.28
CA ASP A 11 18.85 4.45 -13.45
C ASP A 11 19.29 4.01 -14.85
N GLU A 12 20.26 4.75 -15.42
CA GLU A 12 20.73 4.50 -16.79
C GLU A 12 21.44 3.15 -16.93
N ALA A 13 22.18 2.71 -15.93
CA ALA A 13 22.92 1.43 -16.00
C ALA A 13 21.96 0.26 -16.15
N THR A 14 20.85 0.25 -15.39
CA THR A 14 19.81 -0.77 -15.53
C THR A 14 19.13 -0.70 -16.90
N LYS A 15 18.84 0.51 -17.41
CA LYS A 15 18.24 0.67 -18.76
C LYS A 15 19.15 0.13 -19.84
N GLU A 16 20.40 0.51 -19.85
CA GLU A 16 21.39 0.05 -20.83
C GLU A 16 21.55 -1.46 -20.80
N HIS A 17 21.59 -2.05 -19.59
CA HIS A 17 21.66 -3.48 -19.42
C HIS A 17 20.43 -4.18 -20.03
N LEU A 18 19.22 -3.70 -19.75
CA LEU A 18 17.97 -4.26 -20.28
C LEU A 18 17.87 -4.10 -21.80
N PHE A 19 18.22 -2.93 -22.36
CA PHE A 19 18.22 -2.72 -23.80
C PHE A 19 19.20 -3.62 -24.52
N LYS A 20 20.35 -3.88 -23.91
CA LYS A 20 21.33 -4.84 -24.44
C LYS A 20 20.78 -6.28 -24.43
N LEU A 21 20.03 -6.67 -23.39
CA LEU A 21 19.41 -8.00 -23.30
C LEU A 21 18.28 -8.17 -24.32
N ILE A 22 17.48 -7.12 -24.54
CA ILE A 22 16.35 -7.14 -25.48
C ILE A 22 16.84 -7.03 -26.93
N GLY A 23 17.99 -6.37 -27.15
CA GLY A 23 18.55 -6.09 -28.47
C GLY A 23 18.08 -4.78 -29.09
N GLU A 24 17.20 -4.05 -28.42
CA GLU A 24 16.66 -2.77 -28.87
C GLU A 24 16.33 -1.85 -27.68
N LYS A 25 16.15 -0.56 -27.98
CA LYS A 25 15.69 0.42 -26.99
C LYS A 25 14.18 0.38 -26.89
N ASP A 26 13.64 -0.02 -25.73
CA ASP A 26 12.20 -0.05 -25.44
C ASP A 26 11.88 0.83 -24.23
N GLU A 27 11.15 1.93 -24.46
CA GLU A 27 10.72 2.87 -23.42
C GLU A 27 9.54 2.37 -22.56
N LEU A 28 8.96 1.22 -22.93
CA LEU A 28 7.85 0.59 -22.20
C LEU A 28 8.31 -0.61 -21.35
N VAL A 29 9.62 -0.94 -21.38
CA VAL A 29 10.15 -2.03 -20.56
C VAL A 29 9.85 -1.81 -19.08
N SER A 30 9.44 -2.87 -18.39
CA SER A 30 9.13 -2.82 -16.96
C SER A 30 9.80 -3.96 -16.22
N ILE A 31 10.33 -3.65 -15.04
CA ILE A 31 10.91 -4.64 -14.13
C ILE A 31 9.79 -5.20 -13.25
N GLY A 32 9.71 -6.52 -13.18
CA GLY A 32 8.78 -7.24 -12.32
C GLY A 32 9.43 -8.45 -11.67
N GLU A 33 8.81 -8.94 -10.62
CA GLU A 33 9.23 -10.19 -9.97
C GLU A 33 8.98 -11.42 -10.86
N PRO A 34 9.70 -12.54 -10.64
CA PRO A 34 9.44 -13.80 -11.34
C PRO A 34 8.06 -14.38 -11.01
N PHE A 35 7.55 -14.15 -9.79
CA PHE A 35 6.23 -14.63 -9.39
C PHE A 35 5.12 -14.02 -10.24
N GLY A 36 4.14 -14.85 -10.61
CA GLY A 36 2.92 -14.39 -11.24
C GLY A 36 1.80 -15.39 -11.04
N LEU A 37 0.61 -14.88 -10.68
CA LEU A 37 -0.63 -15.64 -10.63
C LEU A 37 -1.70 -14.90 -11.42
N TRP A 38 -2.33 -15.60 -12.34
CA TRP A 38 -3.43 -15.09 -13.13
C TRP A 38 -4.71 -15.90 -12.86
N ALA A 39 -5.54 -15.43 -11.92
CA ALA A 39 -6.87 -15.99 -11.72
C ALA A 39 -7.83 -15.38 -12.75
N VAL A 40 -8.51 -16.23 -13.48
CA VAL A 40 -9.44 -15.88 -14.57
C VAL A 40 -10.80 -16.49 -14.25
N GLU A 41 -11.85 -15.68 -14.33
CA GLU A 41 -13.21 -16.16 -14.16
C GLU A 41 -13.62 -16.95 -15.40
N ASN A 42 -13.89 -18.26 -15.21
CA ASN A 42 -14.22 -19.18 -16.30
C ASN A 42 -15.68 -18.99 -16.74
N LYS A 43 -15.91 -17.95 -17.55
CA LYS A 43 -17.21 -17.64 -18.16
C LYS A 43 -17.18 -17.90 -19.65
N GLY A 44 -18.23 -18.54 -20.15
CA GLY A 44 -18.35 -18.87 -21.57
C GLY A 44 -17.29 -19.88 -22.02
N GLU A 45 -16.61 -19.58 -23.12
CA GLU A 45 -15.66 -20.50 -23.78
C GLU A 45 -14.19 -20.21 -23.45
N ILE A 46 -13.89 -19.42 -22.41
CA ILE A 46 -12.52 -18.97 -22.14
C ILE A 46 -11.55 -20.13 -21.91
N SER A 47 -12.03 -21.23 -21.34
CA SER A 47 -11.26 -22.48 -21.14
C SER A 47 -10.78 -23.14 -22.44
N LYS A 48 -11.34 -22.77 -23.58
CA LYS A 48 -10.84 -23.22 -24.90
C LYS A 48 -9.52 -22.55 -25.29
N TYR A 49 -9.28 -21.33 -24.76
CA TYR A 49 -8.13 -20.49 -25.12
C TYR A 49 -7.09 -20.41 -24.01
N ILE A 50 -7.50 -20.50 -22.76
CA ILE A 50 -6.64 -20.40 -21.58
C ILE A 50 -6.74 -21.72 -20.82
N LYS A 51 -5.61 -22.36 -20.56
CA LYS A 51 -5.54 -23.59 -19.77
C LYS A 51 -5.07 -23.30 -18.36
N ASP A 52 -5.68 -24.00 -17.40
CA ASP A 52 -5.24 -24.07 -16.03
C ASP A 52 -3.84 -24.69 -15.90
N GLY A 53 -3.07 -24.28 -14.92
CA GLY A 53 -1.78 -24.91 -14.62
C GLY A 53 -0.61 -23.93 -14.57
N LYS A 54 0.59 -24.51 -14.46
CA LYS A 54 1.86 -23.77 -14.45
C LYS A 54 2.37 -23.59 -15.88
N HIS A 55 2.46 -22.34 -16.27
CA HIS A 55 3.17 -21.86 -17.45
C HIS A 55 4.40 -21.07 -16.99
N ASN A 56 4.70 -19.91 -17.60
CA ASN A 56 5.68 -18.96 -17.01
C ASN A 56 5.15 -18.30 -15.75
N ILE A 57 3.83 -18.35 -15.54
CA ILE A 57 3.10 -17.92 -14.34
C ILE A 57 2.05 -18.96 -14.00
N GLU A 58 1.56 -18.95 -12.77
CA GLU A 58 0.42 -19.78 -12.39
C GLU A 58 -0.87 -19.20 -12.98
N VAL A 59 -1.62 -20.02 -13.71
CA VAL A 59 -2.94 -19.69 -14.26
C VAL A 59 -3.98 -20.52 -13.52
N VAL A 60 -5.00 -19.87 -13.01
CA VAL A 60 -6.13 -20.51 -12.31
C VAL A 60 -7.43 -20.12 -12.99
N LEU A 61 -8.15 -21.12 -13.52
CA LEU A 61 -9.53 -20.93 -13.96
C LEU A 61 -10.47 -21.21 -12.79
N THR A 62 -11.33 -20.27 -12.47
CA THR A 62 -12.27 -20.38 -11.35
C THR A 62 -13.64 -19.82 -11.72
N ASN A 63 -14.68 -20.31 -11.06
CA ASN A 63 -16.03 -19.76 -11.25
C ASN A 63 -16.24 -18.43 -10.50
N ASP A 64 -15.38 -18.11 -9.51
CA ASP A 64 -15.44 -16.87 -8.76
C ASP A 64 -14.02 -16.39 -8.40
N ILE A 65 -13.65 -15.22 -8.91
CA ILE A 65 -12.34 -14.59 -8.61
C ILE A 65 -12.35 -13.76 -7.34
N LYS A 66 -13.48 -13.62 -6.63
CA LYS A 66 -13.60 -12.72 -5.47
C LYS A 66 -12.59 -13.04 -4.38
N TYR A 67 -12.38 -14.32 -4.10
CA TYR A 67 -11.37 -14.74 -3.12
C TYR A 67 -9.96 -14.25 -3.50
N TYR A 68 -9.52 -14.52 -4.73
CA TYR A 68 -8.20 -14.10 -5.22
C TYR A 68 -8.05 -12.58 -5.22
N LYS A 69 -9.10 -11.87 -5.64
CA LYS A 69 -9.13 -10.40 -5.62
C LYS A 69 -9.06 -9.86 -4.20
N LYS A 70 -9.91 -10.36 -3.29
CA LYS A 70 -9.95 -9.92 -1.89
C LYS A 70 -8.62 -10.18 -1.19
N ARG A 71 -8.08 -11.39 -1.31
CA ARG A 71 -6.79 -11.78 -0.74
C ARG A 71 -5.67 -10.86 -1.23
N LYS A 72 -5.53 -10.69 -2.55
CA LYS A 72 -4.49 -9.83 -3.13
C LYS A 72 -4.64 -8.38 -2.69
N VAL A 73 -5.85 -7.82 -2.72
CA VAL A 73 -6.10 -6.42 -2.37
C VAL A 73 -5.83 -6.15 -0.89
N ARG A 74 -6.28 -7.03 0.01
CA ARG A 74 -6.12 -6.83 1.45
C ARG A 74 -4.71 -7.16 1.93
N VAL A 75 -4.19 -8.32 1.58
CA VAL A 75 -2.90 -8.81 2.08
C VAL A 75 -1.74 -8.11 1.38
N LEU A 76 -1.64 -8.16 0.05
CA LEU A 76 -0.49 -7.58 -0.65
C LEU A 76 -0.62 -6.06 -0.79
N ASN A 77 -1.70 -5.60 -1.39
CA ASN A 77 -1.82 -4.17 -1.68
C ASN A 77 -2.10 -3.35 -0.42
N GLY A 78 -2.86 -3.88 0.55
CA GLY A 78 -3.12 -3.25 1.84
C GLY A 78 -1.83 -3.11 2.64
N SER A 79 -1.04 -4.19 2.77
CA SER A 79 0.26 -4.09 3.47
C SER A 79 1.19 -3.04 2.88
N HIS A 80 1.26 -2.92 1.55
CA HIS A 80 2.01 -1.83 0.91
C HIS A 80 1.45 -0.45 1.30
N THR A 81 0.14 -0.28 1.22
CA THR A 81 -0.51 1.01 1.52
C THR A 81 -0.33 1.42 2.98
N ASN A 82 -0.40 0.44 3.89
CA ASN A 82 -0.20 0.68 5.32
C ASN A 82 1.28 0.94 5.68
N LEU A 83 2.22 0.21 5.05
CA LEU A 83 3.67 0.31 5.31
C LEU A 83 4.26 1.63 4.82
N VAL A 84 3.87 2.07 3.62
CA VAL A 84 4.52 3.18 2.90
C VAL A 84 4.59 4.48 3.71
N PRO A 85 3.50 5.00 4.28
CA PRO A 85 3.58 6.25 5.05
C PRO A 85 4.46 6.11 6.29
N VAL A 86 4.44 4.97 6.98
CA VAL A 86 5.29 4.69 8.14
C VAL A 86 6.77 4.66 7.72
N GLY A 87 7.10 3.92 6.66
CA GLY A 87 8.45 3.84 6.12
C GLY A 87 9.00 5.20 5.69
N LEU A 88 8.18 6.04 5.05
CA LEU A 88 8.57 7.39 4.65
C LEU A 88 8.92 8.27 5.85
N TRP A 89 8.13 8.25 6.93
CA TRP A 89 8.41 8.97 8.16
C TRP A 89 9.69 8.49 8.86
N LEU A 90 9.99 7.19 8.76
CA LEU A 90 11.22 6.59 9.31
C LEU A 90 12.43 6.66 8.33
N GLY A 91 12.34 7.47 7.27
CA GLY A 91 13.43 7.74 6.35
C GLY A 91 13.77 6.62 5.38
N LYS A 92 12.93 5.57 5.29
CA LYS A 92 13.15 4.45 4.36
C LYS A 92 12.87 4.87 2.92
N VAL A 93 13.53 4.21 1.97
CA VAL A 93 13.45 4.53 0.54
C VAL A 93 12.65 3.49 -0.22
N THR A 94 12.90 2.22 0.06
CA THR A 94 12.29 1.07 -0.62
C THR A 94 11.47 0.20 0.32
N VAL A 95 10.64 -0.66 -0.25
CA VAL A 95 9.95 -1.72 0.51
C VAL A 95 10.98 -2.66 1.15
N TYR A 96 12.06 -3.00 0.45
CA TYR A 96 13.13 -3.82 0.97
C TYR A 96 13.77 -3.20 2.23
N ASP A 97 14.07 -1.89 2.22
CA ASP A 97 14.61 -1.19 3.39
C ASP A 97 13.67 -1.27 4.60
N CYS A 98 12.36 -1.19 4.35
CA CYS A 98 11.36 -1.35 5.41
C CYS A 98 11.37 -2.79 5.97
N MET A 99 11.42 -3.79 5.11
CA MET A 99 11.29 -5.18 5.51
C MET A 99 12.57 -5.75 6.14
N THR A 100 13.72 -5.13 5.92
CA THR A 100 14.97 -5.46 6.61
C THR A 100 15.13 -4.76 7.96
N ASP A 101 14.30 -3.77 8.24
CA ASP A 101 14.19 -3.13 9.56
C ASP A 101 13.31 -3.96 10.50
N LYS A 102 13.82 -4.34 11.66
CA LYS A 102 13.13 -5.24 12.60
C LYS A 102 11.80 -4.67 13.10
N SER A 103 11.74 -3.38 13.38
CA SER A 103 10.53 -2.72 13.90
C SER A 103 9.45 -2.62 12.83
N LEU A 104 9.84 -2.24 11.60
CA LEU A 104 8.92 -2.18 10.46
C LEU A 104 8.46 -3.57 10.02
N TYR A 105 9.34 -4.57 10.01
CA TYR A 105 8.96 -5.95 9.75
C TYR A 105 7.91 -6.43 10.76
N LYS A 106 8.15 -6.17 12.06
CA LYS A 106 7.19 -6.50 13.12
C LYS A 106 5.85 -5.78 12.91
N PHE A 107 5.87 -4.50 12.59
CA PHE A 107 4.67 -3.71 12.28
C PHE A 107 3.84 -4.33 11.15
N VAL A 108 4.48 -4.69 10.03
CA VAL A 108 3.81 -5.35 8.89
C VAL A 108 3.28 -6.72 9.29
N ASN A 109 4.08 -7.50 10.01
CA ASN A 109 3.69 -8.83 10.45
C ASN A 109 2.49 -8.80 11.39
N ASP A 110 2.49 -7.89 12.36
CA ASP A 110 1.40 -7.75 13.33
C ASP A 110 0.11 -7.25 12.67
N ALA A 111 0.21 -6.30 11.74
CA ALA A 111 -0.93 -5.85 10.94
C ALA A 111 -1.54 -7.01 10.13
N LEU A 112 -0.70 -7.80 9.47
CA LEU A 112 -1.13 -8.96 8.70
C LEU A 112 -1.79 -10.01 9.59
N THR A 113 -1.11 -10.44 10.64
CA THR A 113 -1.52 -11.59 11.47
C THR A 113 -2.77 -11.28 12.29
N ASN A 114 -2.85 -10.08 12.86
CA ASN A 114 -3.88 -9.75 13.83
C ASN A 114 -5.05 -8.94 13.25
N GLU A 115 -4.80 -8.14 12.20
CA GLU A 115 -5.76 -7.12 11.75
C GLU A 115 -6.28 -7.35 10.32
N ILE A 116 -5.62 -8.19 9.50
CA ILE A 116 -5.99 -8.41 8.10
C ILE A 116 -6.37 -9.87 7.84
N ILE A 117 -5.46 -10.82 8.05
CA ILE A 117 -5.63 -12.24 7.69
C ILE A 117 -6.93 -12.83 8.25
N PRO A 118 -7.30 -12.62 9.54
CA PRO A 118 -8.48 -13.24 10.13
C PRO A 118 -9.80 -12.84 9.47
N PHE A 119 -9.78 -11.81 8.60
CA PHE A 119 -10.97 -11.20 8.00
C PHE A 119 -11.00 -11.28 6.46
N VAL A 120 -10.02 -11.97 5.86
CA VAL A 120 -9.96 -12.12 4.40
C VAL A 120 -10.86 -13.25 3.93
N SER A 121 -10.76 -14.43 4.57
CA SER A 121 -11.57 -15.61 4.24
C SER A 121 -11.64 -16.56 5.43
N ASP A 122 -12.54 -17.54 5.37
CA ASP A 122 -12.63 -18.61 6.38
C ASP A 122 -11.41 -19.54 6.33
N ASP A 123 -10.77 -19.68 5.14
CA ASP A 123 -9.49 -20.39 5.01
C ASP A 123 -8.33 -19.44 5.41
N THR A 124 -8.13 -19.35 6.73
CA THR A 124 -7.04 -18.56 7.29
C THR A 124 -5.68 -19.19 7.01
N ALA A 125 -5.58 -20.51 6.85
CA ALA A 125 -4.32 -21.20 6.57
C ALA A 125 -3.79 -20.81 5.17
N ALA A 126 -4.64 -20.89 4.14
CA ALA A 126 -4.26 -20.45 2.78
C ALA A 126 -3.95 -18.94 2.71
N THR A 127 -4.69 -18.12 3.49
CA THR A 127 -4.43 -16.68 3.56
C THR A 127 -3.10 -16.39 4.26
N THR A 128 -2.77 -17.13 5.31
CA THR A 128 -1.48 -17.03 6.01
C THR A 128 -0.32 -17.44 5.10
N ALA A 129 -0.43 -18.57 4.40
CA ALA A 129 0.59 -19.01 3.45
C ALA A 129 0.83 -17.96 2.35
N PHE A 130 -0.24 -17.32 1.86
CA PHE A 130 -0.12 -16.22 0.92
C PHE A 130 0.58 -15.01 1.53
N ALA A 131 0.29 -14.64 2.77
CA ALA A 131 0.93 -13.52 3.45
C ALA A 131 2.44 -13.78 3.69
N GLU A 132 2.84 -15.02 4.02
CA GLU A 132 4.25 -15.39 4.10
C GLU A 132 4.95 -15.23 2.74
N SER A 133 4.31 -15.68 1.66
CA SER A 133 4.81 -15.45 0.30
C SER A 133 4.96 -13.95 0.00
N VAL A 134 3.99 -13.11 0.38
CA VAL A 134 4.04 -11.66 0.20
C VAL A 134 5.22 -11.04 0.96
N LYS A 135 5.45 -11.45 2.22
CA LYS A 135 6.61 -10.96 2.99
C LYS A 135 7.94 -11.33 2.31
N GLY A 136 8.06 -12.55 1.80
CA GLY A 136 9.22 -12.98 1.01
C GLY A 136 9.42 -12.15 -0.27
N ARG A 137 8.33 -11.80 -0.96
CA ARG A 137 8.35 -10.95 -2.17
C ARG A 137 8.76 -9.50 -1.83
N PHE A 138 8.37 -8.98 -0.68
CA PHE A 138 8.78 -7.66 -0.19
C PHE A 138 10.27 -7.62 0.18
N LEU A 139 10.83 -8.74 0.60
CA LEU A 139 12.25 -8.93 0.88
C LEU A 139 13.09 -9.21 -0.39
N ASN A 140 12.54 -9.04 -1.59
CA ASN A 140 13.29 -9.20 -2.82
C ASN A 140 14.19 -7.98 -3.09
N PRO A 141 15.53 -8.12 -2.98
CA PRO A 141 16.45 -6.99 -3.13
C PRO A 141 16.56 -6.48 -4.56
N TYR A 142 16.10 -7.26 -5.54
CA TYR A 142 16.19 -6.90 -6.97
C TYR A 142 15.03 -6.03 -7.46
N LEU A 143 13.97 -5.87 -6.67
CA LEU A 143 12.79 -5.12 -7.11
C LEU A 143 12.93 -3.60 -6.97
N ASN A 144 13.82 -3.10 -6.17
CA ASN A 144 14.00 -1.65 -5.90
C ASN A 144 12.67 -0.86 -5.86
N HIS A 145 11.66 -1.40 -5.17
CA HIS A 145 10.31 -0.86 -5.18
C HIS A 145 10.23 0.38 -4.29
N GLN A 146 10.28 1.56 -4.92
CA GLN A 146 10.33 2.85 -4.24
C GLN A 146 9.03 3.16 -3.49
N LEU A 147 9.11 3.57 -2.23
CA LEU A 147 7.97 3.96 -1.42
C LEU A 147 7.20 5.12 -2.06
N THR A 148 7.89 6.08 -2.66
CA THR A 148 7.28 7.23 -3.36
C THR A 148 6.46 6.81 -4.58
N SER A 149 6.84 5.73 -5.28
CA SER A 149 6.06 5.19 -6.39
C SER A 149 4.77 4.51 -5.91
N ILE A 150 4.79 3.92 -4.71
CA ILE A 150 3.60 3.32 -4.10
C ILE A 150 2.69 4.39 -3.48
N ALA A 151 3.26 5.50 -3.01
CA ALA A 151 2.54 6.59 -2.35
C ALA A 151 1.59 7.39 -3.27
N LEU A 152 1.55 7.10 -4.56
CA LEU A 152 0.62 7.75 -5.50
C LEU A 152 -0.82 7.39 -5.16
N ASN A 153 -1.73 8.39 -5.15
CA ASN A 153 -3.17 8.19 -4.89
C ASN A 153 -3.46 7.43 -3.60
N SER A 154 -2.78 7.81 -2.51
CA SER A 154 -2.82 7.05 -1.26
C SER A 154 -4.16 7.11 -0.55
N ILE A 155 -4.94 8.19 -0.70
CA ILE A 155 -6.28 8.32 -0.11
C ILE A 155 -7.21 7.23 -0.68
N SER A 156 -7.34 7.17 -1.99
CA SER A 156 -8.20 6.17 -2.66
C SER A 156 -7.71 4.74 -2.42
N LYS A 157 -6.38 4.54 -2.33
CA LYS A 157 -5.81 3.23 -2.03
C LYS A 157 -6.12 2.78 -0.60
N TRP A 158 -5.96 3.66 0.40
CA TRP A 158 -6.29 3.30 1.78
C TRP A 158 -7.77 2.97 1.93
N LYS A 159 -8.65 3.81 1.34
CA LYS A 159 -10.10 3.57 1.30
C LYS A 159 -10.46 2.19 0.72
N ALA A 160 -9.84 1.82 -0.41
CA ALA A 160 -10.18 0.57 -1.10
C ALA A 160 -9.52 -0.68 -0.50
N ARG A 161 -8.36 -0.55 0.17
CA ARG A 161 -7.51 -1.67 0.56
C ARG A 161 -7.52 -1.96 2.05
N ASP A 162 -7.41 -0.91 2.88
CA ASP A 162 -7.22 -1.03 4.32
C ASP A 162 -8.50 -0.74 5.12
N LEU A 163 -9.28 0.28 4.74
CA LEU A 163 -10.54 0.62 5.41
C LEU A 163 -11.48 -0.57 5.54
N PRO A 164 -11.68 -1.43 4.52
CA PRO A 164 -12.54 -2.59 4.70
C PRO A 164 -12.01 -3.62 5.73
N SER A 165 -10.69 -3.77 5.93
CA SER A 165 -10.12 -4.62 6.99
C SER A 165 -10.29 -3.95 8.35
N PHE A 166 -10.04 -2.64 8.42
CA PHE A 166 -10.27 -1.82 9.61
C PHE A 166 -11.73 -1.97 10.11
N LYS A 167 -12.71 -1.87 9.21
CA LYS A 167 -14.13 -1.97 9.56
C LYS A 167 -14.49 -3.31 10.16
N VAL A 168 -14.13 -4.40 9.50
CA VAL A 168 -14.45 -5.75 9.97
C VAL A 168 -13.75 -6.05 11.30
N TYR A 169 -12.52 -5.58 11.48
CA TYR A 169 -11.82 -5.68 12.75
C TYR A 169 -12.58 -4.94 13.86
N TYR A 170 -12.99 -3.69 13.59
CA TYR A 170 -13.73 -2.87 14.58
C TYR A 170 -15.08 -3.50 14.93
N GLU A 171 -15.84 -3.96 13.95
CA GLU A 171 -17.11 -4.65 14.14
C GLU A 171 -16.97 -5.88 15.04
N LYS A 172 -15.89 -6.64 14.87
CA LYS A 172 -15.65 -7.88 15.64
C LYS A 172 -15.12 -7.63 17.04
N HIS A 173 -14.29 -6.60 17.24
CA HIS A 173 -13.55 -6.40 18.48
C HIS A 173 -14.03 -5.20 19.31
N GLY A 174 -14.89 -4.33 18.78
CA GLY A 174 -15.35 -3.10 19.44
C GLY A 174 -14.24 -2.08 19.70
N ARG A 175 -13.09 -2.23 19.02
CA ARG A 175 -11.92 -1.34 19.16
C ARG A 175 -11.20 -1.19 17.82
N ILE A 176 -10.46 -0.08 17.68
CA ILE A 176 -9.69 0.18 16.46
C ILE A 176 -8.50 -0.79 16.31
N PRO A 177 -8.15 -1.22 15.08
CA PRO A 177 -6.91 -1.98 14.81
C PRO A 177 -5.71 -1.04 14.94
N GLU A 178 -4.73 -1.44 15.75
CA GLU A 178 -3.61 -0.57 16.13
C GLU A 178 -2.71 -0.20 14.96
N ASN A 179 -2.26 -1.22 14.20
CA ASN A 179 -1.28 -1.01 13.13
C ASN A 179 -1.91 -0.35 11.89
N LEU A 180 -3.16 -0.71 11.52
CA LEU A 180 -3.87 0.00 10.46
C LEU A 180 -4.15 1.46 10.84
N THR A 181 -4.41 1.73 12.12
CA THR A 181 -4.55 3.11 12.65
C THR A 181 -3.24 3.88 12.57
N LYS A 182 -2.09 3.27 12.93
CA LYS A 182 -0.76 3.88 12.81
C LYS A 182 -0.44 4.25 11.37
N GLY A 183 -0.65 3.31 10.43
CA GLY A 183 -0.43 3.56 9.00
C GLY A 183 -1.28 4.71 8.46
N PHE A 184 -2.58 4.74 8.80
CA PHE A 184 -3.47 5.83 8.45
C PHE A 184 -3.04 7.18 9.05
N ALA A 185 -2.67 7.20 10.32
CA ALA A 185 -2.22 8.42 10.99
C ALA A 185 -0.94 8.98 10.37
N CYS A 186 0.02 8.10 10.00
CA CYS A 186 1.23 8.49 9.26
C CYS A 186 0.87 9.06 7.87
N LEU A 187 -0.11 8.47 7.19
CA LEU A 187 -0.62 8.98 5.93
C LEU A 187 -1.20 10.38 6.11
N MET A 188 -2.08 10.59 7.09
CA MET A 188 -2.66 11.90 7.38
C MET A 188 -1.60 12.94 7.78
N ALA A 189 -0.54 12.50 8.47
CA ALA A 189 0.57 13.38 8.82
C ALA A 189 1.36 13.84 7.58
N LEU A 190 1.56 12.97 6.57
CA LEU A 190 2.18 13.35 5.28
C LEU A 190 1.36 14.43 4.57
N TYR A 191 0.04 14.26 4.49
CA TYR A 191 -0.81 15.27 3.87
C TYR A 191 -0.80 16.57 4.70
N LYS A 192 -0.79 16.49 6.02
CA LYS A 192 -0.83 17.67 6.90
C LYS A 192 0.43 18.55 6.80
N ILE A 193 1.56 18.00 6.35
CA ILE A 193 2.80 18.76 6.10
C ILE A 193 3.00 19.10 4.62
N THR A 194 2.00 18.85 3.77
CA THR A 194 2.06 19.15 2.35
C THR A 194 1.95 20.66 2.10
N THR A 195 2.80 21.16 1.21
CA THR A 195 2.82 22.55 0.75
C THR A 195 2.86 22.59 -0.78
N LYS A 196 2.33 23.67 -1.40
CA LYS A 196 2.42 23.90 -2.84
C LYS A 196 3.73 24.62 -3.15
N GLY A 197 4.51 24.11 -4.10
CA GLY A 197 5.74 24.72 -4.58
C GLY A 197 5.47 25.80 -5.64
N GLU A 198 6.49 26.58 -5.96
CA GLU A 198 6.43 27.61 -7.02
C GLU A 198 6.18 27.02 -8.41
N ASP A 199 6.57 25.75 -8.62
CA ASP A 199 6.32 24.98 -9.85
C ASP A 199 4.88 24.42 -9.94
N GLY A 200 4.01 24.77 -8.97
CA GLY A 200 2.62 24.31 -8.89
C GLY A 200 2.44 22.91 -8.36
N LYS A 201 3.51 22.17 -8.08
CA LYS A 201 3.45 20.82 -7.51
C LYS A 201 3.34 20.86 -5.98
N TYR A 202 3.01 19.71 -5.41
CA TYR A 202 2.83 19.57 -3.96
C TYR A 202 3.96 18.74 -3.36
N TYR A 203 4.47 19.18 -2.22
CA TYR A 203 5.62 18.58 -1.55
C TYR A 203 5.38 18.39 -0.06
N ALA A 204 5.80 17.25 0.48
CA ALA A 204 5.88 17.00 1.92
C ALA A 204 7.36 17.02 2.35
N LYS A 205 7.68 17.88 3.34
CA LYS A 205 9.02 17.98 3.90
C LYS A 205 9.13 17.07 5.13
N LEU A 206 9.65 15.87 4.92
CA LEU A 206 9.98 14.91 5.97
C LEU A 206 11.30 15.25 6.66
N PRO A 207 11.58 14.72 7.86
CA PRO A 207 12.87 14.92 8.53
C PRO A 207 14.09 14.51 7.69
N SER A 208 13.95 13.44 6.90
CA SER A 208 15.04 12.88 6.09
C SER A 208 15.12 13.43 4.67
N ARG A 209 14.02 13.93 4.10
CA ARG A 209 13.94 14.37 2.69
C ARG A 209 12.65 15.09 2.36
N VAL A 210 12.66 15.77 1.22
CA VAL A 210 11.44 16.27 0.58
C VAL A 210 10.93 15.25 -0.44
N ILE A 211 9.63 15.00 -0.46
CA ILE A 211 8.98 14.12 -1.44
C ILE A 211 7.89 14.87 -2.18
N GLU A 212 7.74 14.60 -3.47
CA GLU A 212 6.60 15.09 -4.26
C GLU A 212 5.36 14.26 -3.90
N MET A 213 4.28 14.95 -3.54
CA MET A 213 2.98 14.32 -3.24
C MET A 213 2.12 14.30 -4.49
N LYS A 214 1.59 13.13 -4.85
CA LYS A 214 0.75 12.91 -6.03
C LYS A 214 -0.53 12.19 -5.64
N ASP A 215 -1.62 12.93 -5.61
CA ASP A 215 -2.99 12.44 -5.38
C ASP A 215 -3.99 13.38 -6.08
N ASP A 216 -5.28 13.19 -5.88
CA ASP A 216 -6.31 14.12 -6.34
C ASP A 216 -5.98 15.54 -5.83
N GLU A 217 -5.92 16.49 -6.77
CA GLU A 217 -5.49 17.86 -6.49
C GLU A 217 -6.31 18.51 -5.37
N LYS A 218 -7.61 18.21 -5.31
CA LYS A 218 -8.50 18.73 -4.25
C LYS A 218 -8.04 18.35 -2.84
N TYR A 219 -7.46 17.14 -2.66
CA TYR A 219 -6.95 16.71 -1.36
C TYR A 219 -5.64 17.41 -1.01
N LEU A 220 -4.76 17.50 -2.00
CA LEU A 220 -3.46 18.17 -1.83
C LEU A 220 -3.65 19.65 -1.54
N GLU A 221 -4.52 20.31 -2.28
CA GLU A 221 -4.86 21.73 -2.08
C GLU A 221 -5.52 21.99 -0.73
N TYR A 222 -6.46 21.12 -0.31
CA TYR A 222 -7.09 21.20 1.01
C TYR A 222 -6.04 21.24 2.13
N PHE A 223 -5.07 20.32 2.09
CA PHE A 223 -4.04 20.25 3.12
C PHE A 223 -2.99 21.36 3.00
N ALA A 224 -2.59 21.74 1.78
CA ALA A 224 -1.67 22.85 1.55
C ALA A 224 -2.23 24.18 2.09
N ASN A 225 -3.55 24.36 2.05
CA ASN A 225 -4.26 25.51 2.64
C ASN A 225 -4.57 25.33 4.15
N GLY A 226 -3.87 24.45 4.84
CA GLY A 226 -4.00 24.27 6.29
C GLY A 226 -5.12 23.34 6.74
N GLY A 227 -5.69 22.53 5.86
CA GLY A 227 -6.81 21.62 6.09
C GLY A 227 -6.71 20.83 7.40
N CYS A 228 -7.84 20.61 8.05
CA CYS A 228 -7.93 19.90 9.33
C CYS A 228 -8.08 18.40 9.10
N VAL A 229 -7.17 17.57 9.63
CA VAL A 229 -7.23 16.11 9.51
C VAL A 229 -8.57 15.54 9.99
N ILE A 230 -9.09 16.01 11.14
CA ILE A 230 -10.34 15.48 11.69
C ILE A 230 -11.54 15.83 10.78
N LYS A 231 -11.60 17.05 10.24
CA LYS A 231 -12.64 17.41 9.27
C LYS A 231 -12.54 16.59 7.99
N PHE A 232 -11.31 16.29 7.54
CA PHE A 232 -11.09 15.41 6.39
C PHE A 232 -11.54 13.97 6.66
N MET A 233 -11.34 13.46 7.89
CA MET A 233 -11.86 12.15 8.31
C MET A 233 -13.39 12.11 8.38
N GLN A 234 -14.05 13.24 8.56
CA GLN A 234 -15.52 13.38 8.61
C GLN A 234 -16.15 13.48 7.22
N ASP A 235 -15.36 13.75 6.20
CA ASP A 235 -15.85 14.01 4.84
C ASP A 235 -16.32 12.73 4.14
N GLU A 236 -17.64 12.52 4.13
CA GLU A 236 -18.28 11.37 3.51
C GLU A 236 -18.10 11.33 1.99
N SER A 237 -17.83 12.46 1.33
CA SER A 237 -17.53 12.48 -0.10
C SER A 237 -16.18 11.84 -0.43
N VAL A 238 -15.27 11.79 0.55
CA VAL A 238 -13.95 11.14 0.43
C VAL A 238 -14.04 9.66 0.82
N TRP A 239 -14.66 9.37 1.97
CA TRP A 239 -14.57 8.05 2.62
C TRP A 239 -15.82 7.18 2.46
N ASP A 240 -16.91 7.68 1.84
CA ASP A 240 -18.27 7.12 1.81
C ASP A 240 -18.93 7.01 3.20
N GLU A 241 -18.27 7.53 4.22
CA GLU A 241 -18.73 7.52 5.60
C GLU A 241 -17.90 8.48 6.47
N ASN A 242 -18.44 8.85 7.63
CA ASN A 242 -17.71 9.61 8.63
C ASN A 242 -16.79 8.66 9.44
N LEU A 243 -15.46 8.74 9.23
CA LEU A 243 -14.51 7.87 9.92
C LEU A 243 -14.38 8.15 11.42
N THR A 244 -14.82 9.34 11.91
CA THR A 244 -14.76 9.66 13.33
C THR A 244 -15.82 8.95 14.17
N LYS A 245 -16.75 8.24 13.53
CA LYS A 245 -17.72 7.36 14.21
C LYS A 245 -17.09 6.17 14.92
N TYR A 246 -15.88 5.76 14.49
CA TYR A 246 -15.14 4.68 15.13
C TYR A 246 -14.50 5.21 16.41
N GLU A 247 -14.97 4.74 17.57
CA GLU A 247 -14.50 5.21 18.88
C GLU A 247 -12.97 5.07 19.00
N GLY A 248 -12.32 6.12 19.47
CA GLY A 248 -10.87 6.19 19.63
C GLY A 248 -10.09 6.53 18.36
N PHE A 249 -10.65 6.36 17.14
CA PHE A 249 -9.88 6.52 15.90
C PHE A 249 -9.39 7.95 15.69
N ALA A 250 -10.28 8.94 15.79
CA ALA A 250 -9.91 10.34 15.63
C ALA A 250 -8.89 10.81 16.69
N ALA A 251 -9.01 10.35 17.93
CA ALA A 251 -8.08 10.67 19.01
C ALA A 251 -6.69 10.07 18.75
N ALA A 252 -6.61 8.79 18.36
CA ALA A 252 -5.36 8.13 18.02
C ALA A 252 -4.66 8.81 16.85
N VAL A 253 -5.39 9.10 15.75
CA VAL A 253 -4.85 9.80 14.58
C VAL A 253 -4.32 11.18 14.97
N LYS A 254 -5.08 11.98 15.73
CA LYS A 254 -4.65 13.30 16.18
C LYS A 254 -3.36 13.23 17.00
N THR A 255 -3.25 12.26 17.90
CA THR A 255 -2.07 12.06 18.75
C THR A 255 -0.83 11.75 17.91
N ILE A 256 -0.90 10.79 17.00
CA ILE A 256 0.23 10.39 16.14
C ILE A 256 0.62 11.52 15.18
N VAL A 257 -0.35 12.19 14.55
CA VAL A 257 -0.09 13.35 13.68
C VAL A 257 0.62 14.46 14.43
N LYS A 258 0.21 14.77 15.68
CA LYS A 258 0.88 15.76 16.51
C LYS A 258 2.31 15.35 16.84
N LYS A 259 2.54 14.10 17.22
CA LYS A 259 3.84 13.52 17.55
C LYS A 259 4.81 13.65 16.36
N LEU A 260 4.41 13.19 15.20
CA LEU A 260 5.22 13.26 13.97
C LEU A 260 5.55 14.71 13.57
N ARG A 261 4.60 15.64 13.70
CA ARG A 261 4.83 17.06 13.38
C ARG A 261 5.74 17.77 14.37
N SER A 262 5.90 17.28 15.58
CA SER A 262 6.90 17.77 16.53
C SER A 262 8.30 17.19 16.33
N GLY A 263 8.48 16.33 15.31
CA GLY A 263 9.76 15.68 15.01
C GLY A 263 9.98 14.35 15.74
N ASP A 264 9.02 13.90 16.55
CA ASP A 264 9.10 12.63 17.25
C ASP A 264 8.58 11.50 16.33
N THR A 265 9.50 10.66 15.87
CA THR A 265 9.24 9.53 14.97
C THR A 265 9.13 8.18 15.67
N ASP A 266 9.14 8.15 17.00
CA ASP A 266 8.93 6.93 17.79
C ASP A 266 7.44 6.54 17.78
N ILE A 267 7.00 5.86 16.74
CA ILE A 267 5.59 5.50 16.45
C ILE A 267 5.32 3.99 16.39
N LEU A 268 6.38 3.15 16.43
CA LEU A 268 6.26 1.67 16.33
C LEU A 268 6.36 0.98 17.67
#